data_7b9d17984891498708519a4387054594
#
_entry.id   7b9d17984891498708519a4387054594
#
_cell.length_a   1.000
_cell.length_b   1.000
_cell.length_c   1.000
_cell.angle_alpha   90.00
_cell.angle_beta   90.00
_cell.angle_gamma   90.00
#
_symmetry.space_group_name_H-M   'P 1'
#
loop_
_entity.id
_entity.type
_entity.pdbx_description
1 polymer ?
#
loop_
_entity_poly.entity_id
_entity_poly.type
_entity_poly.pdbx_seq_one_letter_code
_entity_poly.pdbx_strand_id
1 'polypeptide(L)'
;MLSFAYGEKVITVDTNVKRILERYFKKNNIDEFIEKNQKDLLSYFNSRDFNQALMDLGSKICTNRNPKCDICPLENKCMKYINEKIIKKEPFKNSNRQKRGQIIKILINTKKVHSSELAEQLNIKENTLMKLVRGLERD
;
A
#
# COMPACT_ATOMS: atom_id res chain seq x y z
N MET A 1 -13.02 -3.39 -1.39
CA MET A 1 -13.63 -4.70 -1.04
C MET A 1 -14.98 -4.95 -1.72
N LEU A 2 -15.71 -3.91 -2.14
CA LEU A 2 -17.05 -4.02 -2.75
C LEU A 2 -17.10 -4.93 -3.98
N SER A 3 -16.11 -4.86 -4.87
CA SER A 3 -16.05 -5.71 -6.07
C SER A 3 -15.93 -7.20 -5.73
N PHE A 4 -15.16 -7.58 -4.70
CA PHE A 4 -14.93 -8.97 -4.32
C PHE A 4 -16.07 -9.57 -3.49
N ALA A 5 -16.68 -8.79 -2.62
CA ALA A 5 -17.71 -9.27 -1.70
C ALA A 5 -19.13 -9.19 -2.30
N TYR A 6 -19.39 -8.17 -3.11
CA TYR A 6 -20.75 -7.84 -3.58
C TYR A 6 -20.86 -7.84 -5.11
N GLY A 7 -19.78 -8.09 -5.84
CA GLY A 7 -19.79 -8.11 -7.31
C GLY A 7 -19.98 -6.75 -7.96
N GLU A 8 -19.80 -5.66 -7.21
CA GLU A 8 -19.95 -4.31 -7.76
C GLU A 8 -18.91 -4.01 -8.84
N LYS A 9 -19.34 -3.32 -9.89
CA LYS A 9 -18.48 -2.92 -11.01
C LYS A 9 -17.63 -1.70 -10.65
N VAL A 10 -16.65 -1.92 -9.77
CA VAL A 10 -15.70 -0.89 -9.32
C VAL A 10 -14.26 -1.38 -9.43
N ILE A 11 -13.35 -0.48 -9.72
CA ILE A 11 -11.90 -0.74 -9.67
C ILE A 11 -11.43 -0.53 -8.24
N THR A 12 -10.86 -1.58 -7.65
CA THR A 12 -10.28 -1.51 -6.29
C THR A 12 -8.88 -0.89 -6.40
N VAL A 13 -8.74 0.35 -5.97
CA VAL A 13 -7.49 1.11 -6.06
C VAL A 13 -6.62 0.86 -4.84
N ASP A 14 -5.70 -0.08 -4.95
CA ASP A 14 -4.60 -0.26 -4.00
C ASP A 14 -3.29 0.35 -4.55
N THR A 15 -2.23 0.28 -3.79
CA THR A 15 -0.91 0.80 -4.21
C THR A 15 -0.33 0.10 -5.44
N ASN A 16 -0.70 -1.15 -5.71
CA ASN A 16 -0.26 -1.89 -6.89
C ASN A 16 -1.06 -1.46 -8.12
N VAL A 17 -2.37 -1.43 -7.99
CA VAL A 17 -3.28 -0.99 -9.06
C VAL A 17 -2.98 0.45 -9.46
N LYS A 18 -2.85 1.35 -8.47
CA LYS A 18 -2.49 2.75 -8.69
C LYS A 18 -1.20 2.86 -9.51
N ARG A 19 -0.13 2.21 -9.09
CA ARG A 19 1.16 2.20 -9.77
C ARG A 19 1.08 1.69 -11.22
N ILE A 20 0.33 0.61 -11.46
CA ILE A 20 0.16 0.07 -12.82
C ILE A 20 -0.52 1.08 -13.71
N LEU A 21 -1.64 1.62 -13.27
CA LEU A 21 -2.44 2.56 -14.05
C LEU A 21 -1.70 3.89 -14.28
N GLU A 22 -0.97 4.40 -13.28
CA GLU A 22 -0.09 5.56 -13.43
C GLU A 22 0.96 5.33 -14.52
N ARG A 23 1.62 4.16 -14.51
CA ARG A 23 2.64 3.80 -15.50
C ARG A 23 2.05 3.60 -16.89
N TYR A 24 0.91 2.92 -16.96
CA TYR A 24 0.25 2.60 -18.22
C TYR A 24 -0.26 3.85 -18.93
N PHE A 25 -0.97 4.72 -18.22
CA PHE A 25 -1.59 5.92 -18.76
C PHE A 25 -0.72 7.19 -18.67
N LYS A 26 0.45 7.10 -18.04
CA LYS A 26 1.34 8.26 -17.77
C LYS A 26 0.61 9.40 -17.05
N LYS A 27 -0.12 9.08 -15.99
CA LYS A 27 -0.90 10.04 -15.21
C LYS A 27 -0.46 10.06 -13.76
N ASN A 28 -0.29 11.25 -13.18
CA ASN A 28 0.09 11.43 -11.77
C ASN A 28 -1.10 11.32 -10.81
N ASN A 29 -2.29 11.72 -11.25
CA ASN A 29 -3.53 11.61 -10.46
C ASN A 29 -4.45 10.60 -11.13
N ILE A 30 -4.21 9.34 -10.83
CA ILE A 30 -4.97 8.24 -11.43
C ILE A 30 -6.35 8.08 -10.79
N ASP A 31 -6.54 8.55 -9.56
CA ASP A 31 -7.81 8.38 -8.83
C ASP A 31 -8.97 9.07 -9.58
N GLU A 32 -8.79 10.33 -9.98
CA GLU A 32 -9.77 11.06 -10.79
C GLU A 32 -10.00 10.42 -12.17
N PHE A 33 -8.94 9.92 -12.78
CA PHE A 33 -9.05 9.22 -14.07
C PHE A 33 -9.88 7.93 -13.95
N ILE A 34 -9.67 7.14 -12.89
CA ILE A 34 -10.41 5.92 -12.63
C ILE A 34 -11.89 6.25 -12.38
N GLU A 35 -12.17 7.25 -11.55
CA GLU A 35 -13.53 7.67 -11.23
C GLU A 35 -14.33 7.99 -12.48
N LYS A 36 -13.72 8.68 -13.44
CA LYS A 36 -14.35 9.05 -14.70
C LYS A 36 -14.50 7.89 -15.70
N ASN A 37 -13.54 6.96 -15.72
CA ASN A 37 -13.44 5.96 -16.79
C ASN A 37 -13.69 4.52 -16.32
N GLN A 38 -13.95 4.25 -15.04
CA GLN A 38 -14.09 2.89 -14.53
C GLN A 38 -15.23 2.10 -15.18
N LYS A 39 -16.32 2.76 -15.55
CA LYS A 39 -17.44 2.12 -16.22
C LYS A 39 -17.03 1.56 -17.58
N ASP A 40 -16.28 2.33 -18.34
CA ASP A 40 -15.79 1.93 -19.66
C ASP A 40 -14.73 0.85 -19.56
N LEU A 41 -13.80 0.99 -18.59
CA LEU A 41 -12.76 0.01 -18.32
C LEU A 41 -13.32 -1.36 -17.87
N LEU A 42 -14.45 -1.36 -17.18
CA LEU A 42 -15.12 -2.57 -16.71
C LEU A 42 -16.29 -3.02 -17.58
N SER A 43 -16.55 -2.36 -18.73
CA SER A 43 -17.67 -2.71 -19.59
C SER A 43 -17.55 -4.11 -20.20
N TYR A 44 -16.32 -4.53 -20.49
CA TYR A 44 -16.00 -5.79 -21.16
C TYR A 44 -15.49 -6.89 -20.23
N PHE A 45 -15.30 -6.60 -18.93
CA PHE A 45 -14.67 -7.52 -18.00
C PHE A 45 -15.51 -7.72 -16.73
N ASN A 46 -15.38 -8.89 -16.14
CA ASN A 46 -15.81 -9.10 -14.77
C ASN A 46 -14.92 -8.26 -13.83
N SER A 47 -15.53 -7.42 -12.98
CA SER A 47 -14.77 -6.50 -12.12
C SER A 47 -13.86 -7.22 -11.12
N ARG A 48 -14.28 -8.40 -10.62
CA ARG A 48 -13.48 -9.22 -9.71
C ARG A 48 -12.21 -9.72 -10.41
N ASP A 49 -12.36 -10.29 -11.60
CA ASP A 49 -11.24 -10.87 -12.35
C ASP A 49 -10.28 -9.77 -12.82
N PHE A 50 -10.80 -8.64 -13.25
CA PHE A 50 -10.01 -7.47 -13.63
C PHE A 50 -9.17 -6.94 -12.47
N ASN A 51 -9.78 -6.75 -11.30
CA ASN A 51 -9.08 -6.30 -10.09
C ASN A 51 -8.03 -7.32 -9.65
N GLN A 52 -8.34 -8.61 -9.68
CA GLN A 52 -7.39 -9.66 -9.34
C GLN A 52 -6.20 -9.69 -10.31
N ALA A 53 -6.45 -9.59 -11.60
CA ALA A 53 -5.40 -9.54 -12.61
C ALA A 53 -4.46 -8.35 -12.42
N LEU A 54 -4.98 -7.16 -12.09
CA LEU A 54 -4.15 -5.99 -11.78
C LEU A 54 -3.33 -6.19 -10.51
N MET A 55 -3.90 -6.79 -9.46
CA MET A 55 -3.17 -7.07 -8.22
C MET A 55 -2.03 -8.06 -8.48
N ASP A 56 -2.28 -9.13 -9.23
CA ASP A 56 -1.27 -10.13 -9.60
C ASP A 56 -0.17 -9.52 -10.47
N LEU A 57 -0.55 -8.73 -11.48
CA LEU A 57 0.41 -8.02 -12.31
C LEU A 57 1.31 -7.10 -11.48
N GLY A 58 0.73 -6.36 -10.54
CA GLY A 58 1.44 -5.43 -9.68
C GLY A 58 2.38 -6.10 -8.68
N SER A 59 2.01 -7.27 -8.19
CA SER A 59 2.82 -8.03 -7.23
C SER A 59 3.97 -8.79 -7.88
N LYS A 60 3.75 -9.37 -9.07
CA LYS A 60 4.67 -10.33 -9.71
C LYS A 60 5.53 -9.70 -10.81
N ILE A 61 4.97 -8.78 -11.58
CA ILE A 61 5.59 -8.23 -12.81
C ILE A 61 5.85 -6.73 -12.67
N CYS A 62 4.81 -5.91 -12.53
CA CYS A 62 4.94 -4.46 -12.44
C CYS A 62 5.32 -4.02 -11.03
N THR A 63 6.45 -4.54 -10.51
CA THR A 63 6.90 -4.23 -9.15
C THR A 63 7.37 -2.78 -9.01
N ASN A 64 7.48 -2.30 -7.77
CA ASN A 64 7.81 -0.90 -7.53
C ASN A 64 9.24 -0.55 -7.96
N ARG A 65 10.23 -1.37 -7.58
CA ARG A 65 11.66 -1.08 -7.82
C ARG A 65 12.18 -1.61 -9.15
N ASN A 66 11.86 -2.86 -9.46
CA ASN A 66 12.38 -3.56 -10.64
C ASN A 66 11.21 -4.17 -11.42
N PRO A 67 10.46 -3.38 -12.21
CA PRO A 67 9.41 -3.92 -13.05
C PRO A 67 10.01 -4.78 -14.16
N LYS A 68 9.42 -5.96 -14.36
CA LYS A 68 9.82 -6.93 -15.40
C LYS A 68 9.03 -6.61 -16.67
N CYS A 69 9.42 -5.52 -17.35
CA CYS A 69 8.68 -5.03 -18.52
C CYS A 69 8.78 -5.96 -19.72
N ASP A 70 9.89 -6.65 -19.87
CA ASP A 70 10.19 -7.64 -20.92
C ASP A 70 9.20 -8.80 -21.01
N ILE A 71 8.62 -9.20 -19.87
CA ILE A 71 7.59 -10.26 -19.78
C ILE A 71 6.18 -9.72 -19.49
N CYS A 72 6.01 -8.39 -19.51
CA CYS A 72 4.74 -7.77 -19.16
C CYS A 72 3.75 -7.84 -20.33
N PRO A 73 2.53 -8.40 -20.13
CA PRO A 73 1.54 -8.47 -21.20
C PRO A 73 1.04 -7.11 -21.67
N LEU A 74 1.29 -6.05 -20.91
CA LEU A 74 0.91 -4.67 -21.26
C LEU A 74 2.04 -3.88 -21.89
N GLU A 75 3.23 -4.47 -22.14
CA GLU A 75 4.43 -3.75 -22.55
C GLU A 75 4.20 -2.86 -23.79
N ASN A 76 3.58 -3.41 -24.81
CA ASN A 76 3.42 -2.75 -26.11
C ASN A 76 2.61 -1.45 -26.06
N LYS A 77 1.68 -1.33 -25.11
CA LYS A 77 0.80 -0.15 -24.95
C LYS A 77 1.11 0.66 -23.69
N CYS A 78 2.05 0.19 -22.88
CA CYS A 78 2.41 0.84 -21.62
C CYS A 78 3.34 2.03 -21.90
N MET A 79 2.98 3.20 -21.36
CA MET A 79 3.82 4.41 -21.47
C MET A 79 5.09 4.35 -20.63
N LYS A 80 5.27 3.27 -19.83
CA LYS A 80 6.43 2.99 -18.95
C LYS A 80 6.80 4.17 -18.03
N TYR A 81 5.79 4.95 -17.63
CA TYR A 81 6.03 6.12 -16.78
C TYR A 81 6.48 5.68 -15.38
N ILE A 82 7.68 6.08 -15.00
CA ILE A 82 8.21 5.88 -13.66
C ILE A 82 8.26 7.26 -13.00
N ASN A 83 7.40 7.46 -11.99
CA ASN A 83 7.49 8.66 -11.18
C ASN A 83 8.78 8.57 -10.33
N GLU A 84 9.73 9.45 -10.57
CA GLU A 84 11.03 9.46 -9.88
C GLU A 84 10.94 9.76 -8.37
N LYS A 85 9.77 10.19 -7.90
CA LYS A 85 9.49 10.30 -6.46
C LYS A 85 9.33 8.92 -5.82
N ILE A 86 10.33 8.06 -5.97
CA ILE A 86 10.47 6.88 -5.11
C ILE A 86 10.85 7.40 -3.74
N ILE A 87 9.85 7.63 -2.90
CA ILE A 87 10.07 7.89 -1.48
C ILE A 87 10.83 6.66 -0.96
N LYS A 88 12.11 6.84 -0.65
CA LYS A 88 12.92 5.80 0.01
C LYS A 88 12.19 5.48 1.31
N LYS A 89 11.45 4.39 1.33
CA LYS A 89 10.82 3.92 2.57
C LYS A 89 11.94 3.57 3.53
N GLU A 90 11.87 4.12 4.74
CA GLU A 90 12.78 3.73 5.81
C GLU A 90 12.80 2.19 5.96
N PRO A 91 13.97 1.59 6.24
CA PRO A 91 14.05 0.16 6.52
C PRO A 91 13.08 -0.18 7.64
N PHE A 92 12.43 -1.35 7.56
CA PHE A 92 11.51 -1.78 8.62
C PHE A 92 12.21 -1.89 9.99
N LYS A 93 13.48 -2.34 9.99
CA LYS A 93 14.31 -2.44 11.17
C LYS A 93 14.55 -1.04 11.78
N ASN A 94 14.21 -0.88 13.05
CA ASN A 94 14.26 0.36 13.84
C ASN A 94 13.26 1.46 13.40
N SER A 95 12.36 1.16 12.47
CA SER A 95 11.32 2.11 12.06
C SER A 95 10.26 2.32 13.15
N ASN A 96 9.54 3.45 13.08
CA ASN A 96 8.40 3.70 13.95
C ASN A 96 7.31 2.62 13.83
N ARG A 97 7.14 2.05 12.64
CA ARG A 97 6.20 0.94 12.41
C ARG A 97 6.59 -0.30 13.20
N GLN A 98 7.87 -0.65 13.26
CA GLN A 98 8.35 -1.77 14.07
C GLN A 98 8.13 -1.51 15.56
N LYS A 99 8.49 -0.30 16.03
CA LYS A 99 8.34 0.08 17.46
C LYS A 99 6.87 0.05 17.89
N ARG A 100 5.95 0.56 17.05
CA ARG A 100 4.49 0.49 17.31
C ARG A 100 4.02 -0.96 17.43
N GLY A 101 4.48 -1.87 16.56
CA GLY A 101 4.18 -3.30 16.67
C GLY A 101 4.71 -3.93 17.93
N GLN A 102 5.91 -3.55 18.38
CA GLN A 102 6.49 -4.02 19.66
C GLN A 102 5.71 -3.52 20.86
N ILE A 103 5.30 -2.25 20.88
CA ILE A 103 4.43 -1.69 21.94
C ILE A 103 3.15 -2.52 22.08
N ILE A 104 2.44 -2.76 20.96
CA ILE A 104 1.21 -3.55 20.95
C ILE A 104 1.47 -4.96 21.48
N LYS A 105 2.55 -5.62 21.04
CA LYS A 105 2.91 -6.97 21.48
C LYS A 105 3.16 -7.04 23.00
N ILE A 106 3.86 -6.06 23.56
CA ILE A 106 4.11 -6.00 25.01
C ILE A 106 2.79 -5.81 25.76
N LEU A 107 1.95 -4.86 25.34
CA LEU A 107 0.68 -4.56 26.01
C LEU A 107 -0.33 -5.71 25.96
N ILE A 108 -0.36 -6.50 24.89
CA ILE A 108 -1.19 -7.71 24.81
C ILE A 108 -0.77 -8.73 25.89
N ASN A 109 0.53 -8.86 26.14
CA ASN A 109 1.06 -9.86 27.08
C ASN A 109 0.99 -9.40 28.54
N THR A 110 1.18 -8.10 28.81
CA THR A 110 1.30 -7.58 30.20
C THR A 110 0.06 -6.83 30.68
N LYS A 111 -0.88 -6.50 29.78
CA LYS A 111 -2.10 -5.70 30.04
C LYS A 111 -1.84 -4.27 30.55
N LYS A 112 -0.85 -4.09 31.43
CA LYS A 112 -0.40 -2.79 31.97
C LYS A 112 1.11 -2.81 32.12
N VAL A 113 1.76 -1.71 31.72
CA VAL A 113 3.20 -1.49 31.87
C VAL A 113 3.44 0.01 32.10
N HIS A 114 4.42 0.34 32.92
CA HIS A 114 4.78 1.74 33.16
C HIS A 114 5.48 2.34 31.94
N SER A 115 5.25 3.64 31.64
CA SER A 115 5.84 4.29 30.46
C SER A 115 7.37 4.25 30.47
N SER A 116 7.98 4.46 31.62
CA SER A 116 9.43 4.38 31.79
C SER A 116 10.00 2.99 31.47
N GLU A 117 9.36 1.94 31.99
CA GLU A 117 9.75 0.55 31.75
C GLU A 117 9.60 0.17 30.27
N LEU A 118 8.50 0.59 29.65
CA LEU A 118 8.27 0.35 28.21
C LEU A 118 9.29 1.07 27.34
N ALA A 119 9.66 2.29 27.70
CA ALA A 119 10.68 3.07 27.00
C ALA A 119 12.06 2.40 27.08
N GLU A 120 12.41 1.86 28.25
CA GLU A 120 13.65 1.14 28.49
C GLU A 120 13.70 -0.17 27.68
N GLN A 121 12.66 -0.99 27.74
CA GLN A 121 12.56 -2.24 26.97
C GLN A 121 12.69 -2.02 25.46
N LEU A 122 12.19 -0.88 24.95
CA LEU A 122 12.27 -0.53 23.53
C LEU A 122 13.54 0.25 23.16
N ASN A 123 14.38 0.56 24.15
CA ASN A 123 15.57 1.39 24.00
C ASN A 123 15.29 2.71 23.27
N ILE A 124 14.25 3.44 23.71
CA ILE A 124 13.84 4.72 23.17
C ILE A 124 13.59 5.75 24.28
N LYS A 125 13.69 7.03 23.94
CA LYS A 125 13.35 8.12 24.85
C LYS A 125 11.84 8.13 25.14
N GLU A 126 11.44 8.41 26.36
CA GLU A 126 10.04 8.46 26.79
C GLU A 126 9.20 9.42 25.95
N ASN A 127 9.73 10.58 25.57
CA ASN A 127 9.07 11.51 24.66
C ASN A 127 8.78 10.90 23.27
N THR A 128 9.64 10.00 22.78
CA THR A 128 9.43 9.25 21.53
C THR A 128 8.35 8.21 21.72
N LEU A 129 8.35 7.49 22.84
CA LEU A 129 7.31 6.54 23.22
C LEU A 129 5.95 7.21 23.22
N MET A 130 5.80 8.34 23.90
CA MET A 130 4.52 9.08 23.98
C MET A 130 3.99 9.53 22.60
N LYS A 131 4.87 9.91 21.69
CA LYS A 131 4.47 10.21 20.30
C LYS A 131 3.94 8.97 19.57
N LEU A 132 4.57 7.81 19.77
CA LEU A 132 4.16 6.55 19.16
C LEU A 132 2.82 6.06 19.72
N VAL A 133 2.62 6.16 21.06
CA VAL A 133 1.37 5.80 21.73
C VAL A 133 0.22 6.68 21.27
N ARG A 134 0.38 8.00 21.26
CA ARG A 134 -0.64 8.93 20.72
C ARG A 134 -0.99 8.65 19.24
N GLY A 135 -0.03 8.14 18.47
CA GLY A 135 -0.27 7.70 17.11
C GLY A 135 -1.13 6.43 17.06
N LEU A 136 -0.96 5.50 18.00
CA LEU A 136 -1.74 4.28 18.11
C LEU A 136 -3.18 4.51 18.61
N GLU A 137 -3.39 5.54 19.45
CA GLU A 137 -4.72 5.92 19.96
C GLU A 137 -5.60 6.56 18.87
N ARG A 138 -5.00 7.05 17.79
CA ARG A 138 -5.71 7.70 16.67
C ARG A 138 -6.07 6.77 15.53
N ASP A 139 -5.44 5.60 15.46
CA ASP A 139 -5.67 4.57 14.44
C ASP A 139 -6.78 3.58 14.88
#